data_f19637df028651b2d92b14475fa42e61
#
_entry.id   f19637df028651b2d92b14475fa42e61
#
_cell.length_a   1.000
_cell.length_b   1.000
_cell.length_c   1.000
_cell.angle_alpha   90.00
_cell.angle_beta   90.00
_cell.angle_gamma   90.00
#
_symmetry.space_group_name_H-M   'P 1'
#
loop_
_entity.id
_entity.type
_entity.pdbx_description
1 polymer ?
#
loop_
_entity_poly.entity_id
_entity_poly.type
_entity_poly.pdbx_seq_one_letter_code
_entity_poly.pdbx_strand_id
1 'polypeptide(L)'
;IVQPADYRNFAHGRHHWLAKRGHDTAILAFITDEDRAIADRTLDLIPADIPIARLKIEGRQPAALLGSLLAALHLTGWAGLARGIDPGQPGVPDFGRKLYHLKLPGKGRQKVAEIREKSANAAIERKTGESIQRLVERGTLSHWQDALQTFVDQLQTTIFGGLVLDYDGTIVDTRHRFHPARPEIVVELEKIANSSATLAIATGRGVSVRKDLRTVLPEGLWSRVVVGYYNGAMIGALSDDGVPDGTDEICPELKELAEAFAKSDELSGSAKQTNRRYQITLEPRQFMAENRLWDIAHQLILRTGCRDAIVTRSSHSVDIIASGVTKTNVVSYVQEICPDRQILTIGDRGRWPGNDYDLLNAAMGLSVDEVSVDPVTCWNLAEPGQRGIAVTQNYLAALEAVDGGLRFRKGTFR
;
A
#
# COMPACT_ATOMS: atom_id res chain seq x y z
N ILE A 1 -28.13 2.47 -9.24
CA ILE A 1 -28.12 2.19 -7.78
C ILE A 1 -28.67 0.79 -7.59
N VAL A 2 -27.92 -0.11 -6.92
CA VAL A 2 -28.40 -1.44 -6.51
C VAL A 2 -28.85 -1.34 -5.06
N GLN A 3 -30.07 -1.80 -4.79
CA GLN A 3 -30.61 -1.88 -3.43
C GLN A 3 -30.99 -3.33 -3.13
N PRO A 4 -30.21 -4.06 -2.30
CA PRO A 4 -30.60 -5.39 -1.88
C PRO A 4 -31.78 -5.34 -0.92
N ALA A 5 -32.69 -6.28 -1.05
CA ALA A 5 -33.80 -6.49 -0.13
C ALA A 5 -34.21 -7.95 -0.15
N ASP A 6 -34.60 -8.51 0.98
CA ASP A 6 -35.34 -9.76 1.00
C ASP A 6 -36.80 -9.51 0.54
N TYR A 7 -37.52 -10.60 0.22
CA TYR A 7 -38.88 -10.50 -0.29
C TYR A 7 -39.83 -9.80 0.68
N ARG A 8 -39.63 -9.95 1.96
CA ARG A 8 -40.42 -9.34 3.01
C ARG A 8 -40.21 -7.82 3.10
N ASN A 9 -38.95 -7.39 3.11
CA ASN A 9 -38.58 -5.98 3.11
C ASN A 9 -38.95 -5.28 1.80
N PHE A 10 -38.90 -6.02 0.68
CA PHE A 10 -39.38 -5.52 -0.59
C PHE A 10 -40.88 -5.20 -0.53
N ALA A 11 -41.70 -6.11 0.02
CA ALA A 11 -43.12 -5.91 0.20
C ALA A 11 -43.47 -4.78 1.16
N HIS A 12 -42.58 -4.46 2.12
CA HIS A 12 -42.85 -3.42 3.14
C HIS A 12 -42.51 -1.99 2.73
N GLY A 13 -41.96 -1.73 1.57
CA GLY A 13 -41.73 -0.34 1.19
C GLY A 13 -40.88 -0.11 -0.05
N ARG A 14 -40.10 -1.08 -0.48
CA ARG A 14 -39.25 -0.95 -1.67
C ARG A 14 -40.03 -0.81 -2.96
N HIS A 15 -41.26 -1.34 -3.01
CA HIS A 15 -42.16 -1.21 -4.13
C HIS A 15 -42.56 0.25 -4.46
N HIS A 16 -42.45 1.18 -3.51
CA HIS A 16 -42.67 2.60 -3.77
C HIS A 16 -41.69 3.19 -4.79
N TRP A 17 -40.49 2.63 -4.87
CA TRP A 17 -39.51 3.04 -5.89
C TRP A 17 -39.98 2.62 -7.29
N LEU A 18 -40.55 1.43 -7.42
CA LEU A 18 -41.07 0.93 -8.69
C LEU A 18 -42.19 1.82 -9.21
N ALA A 19 -43.08 2.26 -8.35
CA ALA A 19 -44.17 3.18 -8.72
C ALA A 19 -43.68 4.53 -9.23
N LYS A 20 -42.53 5.01 -8.74
CA LYS A 20 -41.97 6.33 -9.10
C LYS A 20 -40.94 6.27 -10.23
N ARG A 21 -40.24 5.17 -10.39
CA ARG A 21 -39.08 4.99 -11.28
C ARG A 21 -39.09 3.66 -12.02
N GLY A 22 -40.28 3.12 -12.34
CA GLY A 22 -40.42 1.83 -13.03
C GLY A 22 -39.63 1.77 -14.35
N HIS A 23 -39.68 2.83 -15.13
CA HIS A 23 -38.96 2.95 -16.41
C HIS A 23 -37.42 2.88 -16.32
N ASP A 24 -36.86 3.19 -15.14
CA ASP A 24 -35.39 3.17 -14.87
C ASP A 24 -34.97 2.02 -13.97
N THR A 25 -35.88 1.10 -13.67
CA THR A 25 -35.66 0.05 -12.67
C THR A 25 -35.84 -1.32 -13.27
N ALA A 26 -34.99 -2.25 -12.87
CA ALA A 26 -35.13 -3.68 -13.14
C ALA A 26 -34.93 -4.45 -11.84
N ILE A 27 -35.53 -5.63 -11.75
CA ILE A 27 -35.40 -6.51 -10.59
C ILE A 27 -34.53 -7.71 -10.98
N LEU A 28 -33.53 -8.01 -10.16
CA LEU A 28 -32.81 -9.28 -10.20
C LEU A 28 -33.20 -10.08 -8.94
N ALA A 29 -33.94 -11.15 -9.11
CA ALA A 29 -34.43 -12.01 -8.04
C ALA A 29 -33.60 -13.27 -7.92
N PHE A 30 -32.98 -13.48 -6.75
CA PHE A 30 -32.35 -14.76 -6.37
C PHE A 30 -33.42 -15.62 -5.70
N ILE A 31 -33.70 -16.79 -6.25
CA ILE A 31 -34.79 -17.66 -5.80
C ILE A 31 -34.19 -18.99 -5.36
N THR A 32 -34.18 -19.23 -4.07
CA THR A 32 -33.83 -20.55 -3.51
C THR A 32 -35.06 -21.45 -3.46
N ASP A 33 -34.85 -22.76 -3.20
CA ASP A 33 -35.97 -23.70 -3.03
C ASP A 33 -36.87 -23.34 -1.84
N GLU A 34 -36.28 -22.74 -0.79
CA GLU A 34 -37.00 -22.31 0.41
C GLU A 34 -37.85 -21.05 0.17
N ASP A 35 -37.35 -20.12 -0.67
CA ASP A 35 -38.03 -18.85 -0.94
C ASP A 35 -38.99 -18.91 -2.12
N ARG A 36 -39.02 -20.00 -2.87
CA ARG A 36 -39.75 -20.10 -4.14
C ARG A 36 -41.18 -19.63 -4.05
N ALA A 37 -41.93 -20.10 -3.04
CA ALA A 37 -43.34 -19.77 -2.90
C ALA A 37 -43.61 -18.29 -2.62
N ILE A 38 -42.74 -17.63 -1.82
CA ILE A 38 -42.86 -16.19 -1.54
C ILE A 38 -42.31 -15.38 -2.71
N ALA A 39 -41.28 -15.84 -3.39
CA ALA A 39 -40.72 -15.20 -4.57
C ALA A 39 -41.75 -15.14 -5.70
N ASP A 40 -42.36 -16.24 -6.06
CA ASP A 40 -43.35 -16.30 -7.15
C ASP A 40 -44.53 -15.38 -6.83
N ARG A 41 -45.13 -15.46 -5.64
CA ARG A 41 -46.24 -14.58 -5.22
C ARG A 41 -45.83 -13.11 -5.23
N THR A 42 -44.62 -12.77 -4.86
CA THR A 42 -44.18 -11.37 -4.83
C THR A 42 -43.94 -10.84 -6.23
N LEU A 43 -43.23 -11.64 -7.06
CA LEU A 43 -42.87 -11.22 -8.41
C LEU A 43 -44.03 -11.17 -9.38
N ASP A 44 -45.09 -11.99 -9.18
CA ASP A 44 -46.28 -11.97 -9.99
C ASP A 44 -47.17 -10.73 -9.76
N LEU A 45 -46.95 -9.99 -8.67
CA LEU A 45 -47.60 -8.72 -8.39
C LEU A 45 -46.88 -7.51 -9.01
N ILE A 46 -45.69 -7.69 -9.54
CA ILE A 46 -44.91 -6.61 -10.15
C ILE A 46 -45.50 -6.26 -11.52
N PRO A 47 -45.66 -4.96 -11.85
CA PRO A 47 -46.13 -4.52 -13.17
C PRO A 47 -45.29 -5.11 -14.31
N ALA A 48 -45.96 -5.52 -15.38
CA ALA A 48 -45.36 -6.24 -16.49
C ALA A 48 -44.31 -5.41 -17.30
N ASP A 49 -44.33 -4.11 -17.16
CA ASP A 49 -43.38 -3.18 -17.76
C ASP A 49 -42.06 -3.06 -17.02
N ILE A 50 -41.94 -3.66 -15.84
CA ILE A 50 -40.71 -3.70 -15.08
C ILE A 50 -39.93 -5.00 -15.39
N PRO A 51 -38.72 -4.91 -15.97
CA PRO A 51 -37.93 -6.08 -16.29
C PRO A 51 -37.55 -6.88 -15.04
N ILE A 52 -37.79 -8.19 -15.05
CA ILE A 52 -37.43 -9.10 -13.96
C ILE A 52 -36.52 -10.22 -14.50
N ALA A 53 -35.30 -10.29 -13.98
CA ALA A 53 -34.42 -11.45 -14.17
C ALA A 53 -34.53 -12.38 -12.96
N ARG A 54 -34.87 -13.65 -13.20
CA ARG A 54 -35.02 -14.67 -12.15
C ARG A 54 -33.84 -15.62 -12.18
N LEU A 55 -33.04 -15.65 -11.13
CA LEU A 55 -31.92 -16.57 -10.97
C LEU A 55 -32.29 -17.64 -9.92
N LYS A 56 -32.48 -18.88 -10.39
CA LYS A 56 -32.77 -20.00 -9.52
C LYS A 56 -31.48 -20.57 -8.95
N ILE A 57 -31.44 -20.73 -7.63
CA ILE A 57 -30.34 -21.30 -6.89
C ILE A 57 -30.81 -22.63 -6.28
N GLU A 58 -30.28 -23.72 -6.79
CA GLU A 58 -30.63 -25.05 -6.30
C GLU A 58 -29.96 -25.36 -4.96
N GLY A 59 -30.62 -26.21 -4.17
CA GLY A 59 -30.09 -26.67 -2.90
C GLY A 59 -30.74 -26.03 -1.68
N ARG A 60 -30.47 -26.64 -0.53
CA ARG A 60 -30.90 -26.14 0.80
C ARG A 60 -29.79 -25.42 1.49
N GLN A 61 -30.13 -24.68 2.54
CA GLN A 61 -29.10 -24.01 3.36
C GLN A 61 -28.16 -25.06 4.02
N PRO A 62 -26.83 -24.78 4.11
CA PRO A 62 -26.15 -23.53 3.73
C PRO A 62 -25.72 -23.44 2.25
N ALA A 63 -25.92 -24.49 1.44
CA ALA A 63 -25.45 -24.52 0.05
C ALA A 63 -26.14 -23.45 -0.81
N ALA A 64 -27.44 -23.23 -0.65
CA ALA A 64 -28.19 -22.19 -1.35
C ALA A 64 -27.67 -20.78 -1.02
N LEU A 65 -27.29 -20.52 0.23
CA LEU A 65 -26.72 -19.25 0.64
C LEU A 65 -25.36 -18.99 -0.05
N LEU A 66 -24.49 -20.01 -0.05
CA LEU A 66 -23.18 -19.91 -0.72
C LEU A 66 -23.36 -19.74 -2.23
N GLY A 67 -24.27 -20.48 -2.86
CA GLY A 67 -24.60 -20.35 -4.28
C GLY A 67 -25.09 -18.96 -4.62
N SER A 68 -25.96 -18.36 -3.81
CA SER A 68 -26.46 -17.00 -3.98
C SER A 68 -25.33 -15.96 -3.88
N LEU A 69 -24.42 -16.13 -2.91
CA LEU A 69 -23.26 -15.25 -2.74
C LEU A 69 -22.32 -15.33 -3.95
N LEU A 70 -21.98 -16.52 -4.40
CA LEU A 70 -21.13 -16.72 -5.58
C LEU A 70 -21.76 -16.13 -6.84
N ALA A 71 -23.06 -16.33 -7.04
CA ALA A 71 -23.78 -15.75 -8.17
C ALA A 71 -23.77 -14.21 -8.12
N ALA A 72 -23.96 -13.61 -6.95
CA ALA A 72 -23.90 -12.16 -6.77
C ALA A 72 -22.50 -11.60 -7.09
N LEU A 73 -21.43 -12.27 -6.65
CA LEU A 73 -20.04 -11.88 -6.95
C LEU A 73 -19.76 -11.97 -8.45
N HIS A 74 -20.14 -13.06 -9.13
CA HIS A 74 -19.97 -13.20 -10.57
C HIS A 74 -20.74 -12.13 -11.36
N LEU A 75 -21.98 -11.86 -11.00
CA LEU A 75 -22.79 -10.83 -11.64
C LEU A 75 -22.17 -9.44 -11.47
N THR A 76 -21.62 -9.15 -10.29
CA THR A 76 -20.90 -7.90 -10.04
C THR A 76 -19.67 -7.79 -10.91
N GLY A 77 -18.89 -8.88 -11.04
CA GLY A 77 -17.72 -8.95 -11.91
C GLY A 77 -18.08 -8.72 -13.39
N TRP A 78 -19.12 -9.37 -13.90
CA TRP A 78 -19.57 -9.19 -15.27
C TRP A 78 -20.12 -7.79 -15.54
N ALA A 79 -20.88 -7.21 -14.59
CA ALA A 79 -21.37 -5.84 -14.70
C ALA A 79 -20.23 -4.82 -14.72
N GLY A 80 -19.17 -5.06 -13.95
CA GLY A 80 -17.95 -4.27 -13.96
C GLY A 80 -17.24 -4.38 -15.30
N LEU A 81 -17.03 -5.60 -15.80
CA LEU A 81 -16.40 -5.86 -17.09
C LEU A 81 -17.16 -5.18 -18.24
N ALA A 82 -18.49 -5.30 -18.26
CA ALA A 82 -19.33 -4.68 -19.27
C ALA A 82 -19.27 -3.14 -19.28
N ARG A 83 -18.89 -2.53 -18.16
CA ARG A 83 -18.75 -1.08 -18.01
C ARG A 83 -17.30 -0.59 -18.00
N GLY A 84 -16.32 -1.48 -18.13
CA GLY A 84 -14.90 -1.14 -18.01
C GLY A 84 -14.51 -0.63 -16.60
N ILE A 85 -15.23 -1.07 -15.56
CA ILE A 85 -15.01 -0.67 -14.17
C ILE A 85 -14.58 -1.91 -13.38
N ASP A 86 -13.51 -1.80 -12.59
CA ASP A 86 -13.17 -2.81 -11.60
C ASP A 86 -14.09 -2.65 -10.37
N PRO A 87 -15.01 -3.60 -10.11
CA PRO A 87 -15.91 -3.49 -8.96
C PRO A 87 -15.20 -3.65 -7.61
N GLY A 88 -13.99 -4.23 -7.59
CA GLY A 88 -13.13 -4.30 -6.41
C GLY A 88 -12.40 -2.97 -6.11
N GLN A 89 -12.31 -2.09 -7.11
CA GLN A 89 -11.67 -0.78 -7.00
C GLN A 89 -12.56 0.32 -7.62
N PRO A 90 -13.75 0.58 -7.06
CA PRO A 90 -14.64 1.60 -7.57
C PRO A 90 -13.96 2.98 -7.48
N GLY A 91 -14.02 3.75 -8.55
CA GLY A 91 -13.55 5.13 -8.55
C GLY A 91 -14.25 5.94 -7.44
N VAL A 92 -13.47 6.46 -6.49
CA VAL A 92 -14.01 7.31 -5.43
C VAL A 92 -13.97 8.76 -5.91
N PRO A 93 -15.11 9.46 -6.03
CA PRO A 93 -15.13 10.86 -6.42
C PRO A 93 -14.39 11.72 -5.38
N ASP A 94 -13.80 12.83 -5.82
CA ASP A 94 -12.98 13.70 -4.96
C ASP A 94 -13.71 14.21 -3.72
N PHE A 95 -15.02 14.50 -3.83
CA PHE A 95 -15.82 14.86 -2.66
C PHE A 95 -16.00 13.69 -1.69
N GLY A 96 -16.06 12.44 -2.16
CA GLY A 96 -16.17 11.24 -1.34
C GLY A 96 -14.94 11.03 -0.48
N ARG A 97 -13.74 11.31 -1.03
CA ARG A 97 -12.50 11.33 -0.24
C ARG A 97 -12.52 12.38 0.86
N LYS A 98 -13.01 13.59 0.53
CA LYS A 98 -13.17 14.68 1.51
C LYS A 98 -14.15 14.31 2.62
N LEU A 99 -15.27 13.62 2.28
CA LEU A 99 -16.22 13.11 3.27
C LEU A 99 -15.61 12.03 4.18
N TYR A 100 -14.84 11.11 3.61
CA TYR A 100 -14.17 10.06 4.38
C TYR A 100 -13.16 10.62 5.38
N HIS A 101 -12.49 11.71 5.02
CA HIS A 101 -11.53 12.41 5.87
C HIS A 101 -12.11 13.62 6.61
N LEU A 102 -13.46 13.76 6.64
CA LEU A 102 -14.11 14.86 7.30
C LEU A 102 -13.79 14.84 8.82
N LYS A 103 -13.06 15.85 9.27
CA LYS A 103 -12.78 16.02 10.70
C LYS A 103 -14.03 16.58 11.38
N LEU A 104 -14.64 15.81 12.27
CA LEU A 104 -15.74 16.30 13.10
C LEU A 104 -15.24 17.42 14.02
N PRO A 105 -16.00 18.53 14.20
CA PRO A 105 -15.64 19.61 15.12
C PRO A 105 -15.50 19.07 16.55
N GLY A 106 -14.36 19.23 17.16
CA GLY A 106 -14.02 18.66 18.46
C GLY A 106 -14.04 19.62 19.61
N LYS A 107 -14.56 19.19 20.74
CA LYS A 107 -14.46 19.89 22.04
C LYS A 107 -13.03 19.77 22.59
N GLY A 108 -12.46 20.92 23.07
CA GLY A 108 -11.12 21.19 23.51
C GLY A 108 -10.27 20.15 24.31
N ARG A 109 -9.46 20.58 25.25
CA ARG A 109 -8.31 19.88 25.86
C ARG A 109 -8.48 18.40 26.28
N GLN A 110 -9.68 17.95 26.70
CA GLN A 110 -9.97 16.54 26.98
C GLN A 110 -9.81 15.66 25.73
N LYS A 111 -10.16 16.17 24.57
CA LYS A 111 -10.09 15.47 23.30
C LYS A 111 -8.66 15.27 22.80
N VAL A 112 -7.70 16.12 23.18
CA VAL A 112 -6.28 15.95 22.80
C VAL A 112 -5.67 14.75 23.51
N ALA A 113 -5.97 14.54 24.79
CA ALA A 113 -5.51 13.36 25.53
C ALA A 113 -6.11 12.06 24.97
N GLU A 114 -7.42 12.05 24.69
CA GLU A 114 -8.09 10.91 24.06
C GLU A 114 -7.59 10.61 22.64
N ILE A 115 -7.28 11.63 21.83
CA ILE A 115 -6.70 11.45 20.49
C ILE A 115 -5.30 10.87 20.59
N ARG A 116 -4.49 11.35 21.55
CA ARG A 116 -3.13 10.83 21.78
C ARG A 116 -3.15 9.38 22.23
N GLU A 117 -3.99 9.03 23.16
CA GLU A 117 -4.18 7.65 23.60
C GLU A 117 -4.63 6.77 22.43
N LYS A 118 -5.58 7.23 21.60
CA LYS A 118 -6.02 6.51 20.41
C LYS A 118 -4.93 6.37 19.36
N SER A 119 -4.08 7.38 19.17
CA SER A 119 -2.96 7.32 18.21
C SER A 119 -1.87 6.38 18.70
N ALA A 120 -1.52 6.40 19.98
CA ALA A 120 -0.58 5.47 20.58
C ALA A 120 -1.10 4.02 20.51
N ASN A 121 -2.36 3.82 20.86
CA ASN A 121 -3.01 2.51 20.77
C ASN A 121 -3.03 2.00 19.34
N ALA A 122 -3.37 2.84 18.36
CA ALA A 122 -3.35 2.47 16.95
C ALA A 122 -1.94 2.13 16.45
N ALA A 123 -0.90 2.84 16.89
CA ALA A 123 0.48 2.52 16.56
C ALA A 123 0.87 1.14 17.14
N ILE A 124 0.49 0.85 18.37
CA ILE A 124 0.74 -0.45 19.01
C ILE A 124 -0.04 -1.58 18.31
N GLU A 125 -1.32 -1.37 17.99
CA GLU A 125 -2.13 -2.38 17.29
C GLU A 125 -1.58 -2.67 15.89
N ARG A 126 -1.12 -1.65 15.15
CA ARG A 126 -0.43 -1.84 13.86
C ARG A 126 0.85 -2.66 14.03
N LYS A 127 1.63 -2.34 15.07
CA LYS A 127 2.92 -2.95 15.36
C LYS A 127 2.81 -4.42 15.74
N THR A 128 1.83 -4.75 16.56
CA THR A 128 1.62 -6.09 17.11
C THR A 128 0.71 -6.97 16.26
N GLY A 129 -0.17 -6.35 15.45
CA GLY A 129 -1.27 -7.05 14.79
C GLY A 129 -2.35 -7.56 15.75
N GLU A 130 -2.36 -7.07 17.01
CA GLU A 130 -3.30 -7.47 18.05
C GLU A 130 -4.02 -6.27 18.62
N SER A 131 -5.26 -6.47 19.11
CA SER A 131 -6.00 -5.41 19.81
C SER A 131 -5.39 -5.11 21.17
N ILE A 132 -5.53 -3.86 21.63
CA ILE A 132 -5.09 -3.44 22.96
C ILE A 132 -5.65 -4.34 24.06
N GLN A 133 -6.93 -4.74 23.96
CA GLN A 133 -7.54 -5.65 24.93
C GLN A 133 -6.79 -6.98 25.02
N ARG A 134 -6.38 -7.57 23.91
CA ARG A 134 -5.61 -8.81 23.88
C ARG A 134 -4.22 -8.66 24.51
N LEU A 135 -3.58 -7.53 24.27
CA LEU A 135 -2.27 -7.23 24.89
C LEU A 135 -2.40 -7.06 26.40
N VAL A 136 -3.49 -6.47 26.90
CA VAL A 136 -3.81 -6.38 28.34
C VAL A 136 -4.00 -7.78 28.91
N GLU A 137 -4.82 -8.61 28.29
CA GLU A 137 -5.09 -10.00 28.72
C GLU A 137 -3.81 -10.85 28.81
N ARG A 138 -2.85 -10.61 27.91
CA ARG A 138 -1.52 -11.27 27.88
C ARG A 138 -0.49 -10.63 28.82
N GLY A 139 -0.78 -9.48 29.40
CA GLY A 139 0.17 -8.73 30.24
C GLY A 139 1.35 -8.13 29.47
N THR A 140 1.23 -7.93 28.13
CA THR A 140 2.32 -7.42 27.28
C THR A 140 2.14 -5.97 26.85
N LEU A 141 1.03 -5.33 27.18
CA LEU A 141 0.75 -3.95 26.75
C LEU A 141 1.81 -2.96 27.22
N SER A 142 2.26 -3.06 28.49
CA SER A 142 3.28 -2.15 29.04
C SER A 142 4.58 -2.20 28.25
N HIS A 143 5.03 -3.39 27.84
CA HIS A 143 6.22 -3.55 27.00
C HIS A 143 6.12 -2.75 25.69
N TRP A 144 4.97 -2.81 25.03
CA TRP A 144 4.76 -2.09 23.77
C TRP A 144 4.58 -0.58 23.96
N GLN A 145 4.00 -0.16 25.09
CA GLN A 145 3.91 1.25 25.46
C GLN A 145 5.31 1.83 25.73
N ASP A 146 6.16 1.10 26.46
CA ASP A 146 7.53 1.51 26.74
C ASP A 146 8.38 1.56 25.47
N ALA A 147 8.23 0.57 24.59
CA ALA A 147 8.91 0.54 23.29
C ALA A 147 8.50 1.73 22.41
N LEU A 148 7.21 2.03 22.30
CA LEU A 148 6.71 3.18 21.56
C LEU A 148 7.22 4.49 22.12
N GLN A 149 7.18 4.65 23.46
CA GLN A 149 7.65 5.87 24.13
C GLN A 149 9.15 6.07 23.88
N THR A 150 9.95 5.00 24.03
CA THR A 150 11.39 5.03 23.76
C THR A 150 11.68 5.45 22.34
N PHE A 151 10.98 4.87 21.35
CA PHE A 151 11.14 5.22 19.95
C PHE A 151 10.77 6.70 19.68
N VAL A 152 9.64 7.15 20.21
CA VAL A 152 9.17 8.55 20.05
C VAL A 152 10.16 9.54 20.68
N ASP A 153 10.68 9.25 21.86
CA ASP A 153 11.66 10.10 22.55
C ASP A 153 12.96 10.19 21.74
N GLN A 154 13.46 9.07 21.23
CA GLN A 154 14.63 9.05 20.36
C GLN A 154 14.37 9.84 19.06
N LEU A 155 13.21 9.64 18.43
CA LEU A 155 12.83 10.33 17.20
C LEU A 155 12.77 11.86 17.37
N GLN A 156 12.29 12.34 18.53
CA GLN A 156 12.16 13.77 18.81
C GLN A 156 13.46 14.44 19.23
N THR A 157 14.41 13.68 19.76
CA THR A 157 15.69 14.24 20.26
C THR A 157 16.82 14.12 19.23
N THR A 158 16.67 13.24 18.24
CA THR A 158 17.70 12.98 17.21
C THR A 158 17.76 14.09 16.17
N ILE A 159 18.99 14.47 15.80
CA ILE A 159 19.26 15.26 14.60
C ILE A 159 19.73 14.29 13.51
N PHE A 160 18.98 14.25 12.42
CA PHE A 160 19.23 13.36 11.29
C PHE A 160 20.12 14.04 10.26
N GLY A 161 21.26 13.44 9.92
CA GLY A 161 22.13 13.93 8.84
C GLY A 161 21.62 13.56 7.44
N GLY A 162 20.74 12.56 7.35
CA GLY A 162 20.14 12.14 6.10
C GLY A 162 18.72 11.61 6.27
N LEU A 163 17.97 11.69 5.18
CA LEU A 163 16.63 11.14 5.03
C LEU A 163 16.60 10.26 3.78
N VAL A 164 16.24 8.99 3.94
CA VAL A 164 16.07 8.03 2.84
C VAL A 164 14.59 7.69 2.72
N LEU A 165 14.00 7.99 1.57
CA LEU A 165 12.58 7.75 1.28
C LEU A 165 12.43 6.63 0.26
N ASP A 166 11.50 5.71 0.49
CA ASP A 166 10.95 4.93 -0.60
C ASP A 166 10.13 5.81 -1.56
N TYR A 167 9.92 5.35 -2.78
CA TYR A 167 9.22 6.11 -3.81
C TYR A 167 7.75 5.70 -3.95
N ASP A 168 7.49 4.42 -4.28
CA ASP A 168 6.14 3.91 -4.60
C ASP A 168 5.36 3.57 -3.33
N GLY A 169 4.26 4.27 -3.06
CA GLY A 169 3.48 4.12 -1.83
C GLY A 169 3.88 5.12 -0.75
N THR A 170 5.03 5.78 -0.93
CA THR A 170 5.61 6.74 0.01
C THR A 170 5.61 8.16 -0.55
N ILE A 171 6.27 8.43 -1.68
CA ILE A 171 6.28 9.74 -2.37
C ILE A 171 5.13 9.84 -3.36
N VAL A 172 4.85 8.75 -4.08
CA VAL A 172 3.75 8.65 -5.04
C VAL A 172 2.78 7.56 -4.64
N ASP A 173 1.49 7.75 -4.93
CA ASP A 173 0.45 6.76 -4.64
C ASP A 173 0.62 5.53 -5.55
N THR A 174 0.59 4.34 -4.98
CA THR A 174 0.71 3.09 -5.73
C THR A 174 -0.34 2.94 -6.83
N ARG A 175 -1.52 3.53 -6.65
CA ARG A 175 -2.60 3.55 -7.65
C ARG A 175 -2.32 4.51 -8.81
N HIS A 176 -1.50 5.52 -8.56
CA HIS A 176 -1.14 6.56 -9.52
C HIS A 176 0.38 6.62 -9.71
N ARG A 177 1.05 5.49 -9.62
CA ARG A 177 2.52 5.37 -9.65
C ARG A 177 3.20 5.95 -10.90
N PHE A 178 2.45 6.17 -11.97
CA PHE A 178 2.94 6.78 -13.21
C PHE A 178 2.66 8.29 -13.29
N HIS A 179 2.07 8.86 -12.24
CA HIS A 179 1.90 10.31 -12.12
C HIS A 179 3.05 10.89 -11.28
N PRO A 180 3.42 12.15 -11.53
CA PRO A 180 4.44 12.83 -10.73
C PRO A 180 3.99 12.97 -9.27
N ALA A 181 4.96 13.19 -8.39
CA ALA A 181 4.69 13.47 -6.98
C ALA A 181 3.78 14.71 -6.83
N ARG A 182 2.94 14.69 -5.80
CA ARG A 182 2.00 15.79 -5.53
C ARG A 182 2.77 17.07 -5.15
N PRO A 183 2.26 18.25 -5.51
CA PRO A 183 2.93 19.53 -5.18
C PRO A 183 3.24 19.67 -3.69
N GLU A 184 2.37 19.20 -2.81
CA GLU A 184 2.57 19.28 -1.36
C GLU A 184 3.76 18.45 -0.88
N ILE A 185 4.02 17.30 -1.51
CA ILE A 185 5.21 16.48 -1.24
C ILE A 185 6.46 17.16 -1.83
N VAL A 186 6.36 17.66 -3.06
CA VAL A 186 7.49 18.33 -3.74
C VAL A 186 8.00 19.50 -2.92
N VAL A 187 7.12 20.35 -2.38
CA VAL A 187 7.50 21.47 -1.51
C VAL A 187 8.33 21.02 -0.30
N GLU A 188 7.95 19.90 0.34
CA GLU A 188 8.71 19.38 1.47
C GLU A 188 10.05 18.74 1.03
N LEU A 189 10.08 18.06 -0.11
CA LEU A 189 11.34 17.54 -0.67
C LEU A 189 12.33 18.66 -1.02
N GLU A 190 11.86 19.76 -1.63
CA GLU A 190 12.67 20.94 -1.92
C GLU A 190 13.24 21.58 -0.65
N LYS A 191 12.42 21.71 0.38
CA LYS A 191 12.83 22.24 1.68
C LYS A 191 13.93 21.38 2.31
N ILE A 192 13.79 20.06 2.26
CA ILE A 192 14.78 19.12 2.78
C ILE A 192 16.06 19.17 1.93
N ALA A 193 15.95 19.14 0.60
CA ALA A 193 17.11 19.23 -0.30
C ALA A 193 17.88 20.55 -0.14
N ASN A 194 17.23 21.64 0.31
CA ASN A 194 17.86 22.92 0.61
C ASN A 194 18.48 22.99 2.03
N SER A 195 18.26 21.97 2.88
CA SER A 195 18.88 21.89 4.21
C SER A 195 20.32 21.38 4.16
N SER A 196 20.94 21.22 5.33
CA SER A 196 22.23 20.57 5.48
C SER A 196 22.16 19.03 5.49
N ALA A 197 20.95 18.46 5.48
CA ALA A 197 20.78 17.02 5.45
C ALA A 197 20.85 16.46 4.01
N THR A 198 21.29 15.22 3.88
CA THR A 198 21.27 14.51 2.61
C THR A 198 19.88 13.92 2.35
N LEU A 199 19.24 14.34 1.26
CA LEU A 199 18.01 13.72 0.78
C LEU A 199 18.34 12.58 -0.17
N ALA A 200 17.81 11.39 0.10
CA ALA A 200 17.96 10.22 -0.77
C ALA A 200 16.62 9.53 -1.04
N ILE A 201 16.49 8.97 -2.24
CA ILE A 201 15.32 8.20 -2.67
C ILE A 201 15.78 6.78 -2.99
N ALA A 202 15.20 5.78 -2.35
CA ALA A 202 15.49 4.36 -2.59
C ALA A 202 14.29 3.71 -3.31
N THR A 203 14.49 3.20 -4.53
CA THR A 203 13.37 2.69 -5.36
C THR A 203 13.75 1.44 -6.13
N GLY A 204 12.76 0.57 -6.38
CA GLY A 204 12.90 -0.54 -7.34
C GLY A 204 12.90 -0.10 -8.81
N ARG A 205 12.59 1.17 -9.09
CA ARG A 205 12.59 1.71 -10.46
C ARG A 205 13.99 2.09 -10.94
N GLY A 206 14.12 2.20 -12.26
CA GLY A 206 15.32 2.71 -12.94
C GLY A 206 15.14 4.12 -13.48
N VAL A 207 15.44 4.33 -14.78
CA VAL A 207 15.41 5.64 -15.48
C VAL A 207 14.08 6.38 -15.31
N SER A 208 12.96 5.68 -15.18
CA SER A 208 11.64 6.32 -15.05
C SER A 208 11.57 7.25 -13.82
N VAL A 209 12.08 6.83 -12.65
CA VAL A 209 12.03 7.67 -11.45
C VAL A 209 12.94 8.91 -11.59
N ARG A 210 14.09 8.77 -12.29
CA ARG A 210 14.94 9.93 -12.60
C ARG A 210 14.17 10.98 -13.40
N LYS A 211 13.45 10.56 -14.42
CA LYS A 211 12.60 11.45 -15.23
C LYS A 211 11.50 12.09 -14.39
N ASP A 212 10.79 11.29 -13.60
CA ASP A 212 9.69 11.77 -12.75
C ASP A 212 10.19 12.83 -11.74
N LEU A 213 11.31 12.57 -11.04
CA LEU A 213 11.88 13.50 -10.09
C LEU A 213 12.37 14.78 -10.74
N ARG A 214 13.03 14.70 -11.91
CA ARG A 214 13.49 15.87 -12.66
C ARG A 214 12.35 16.72 -13.23
N THR A 215 11.17 16.14 -13.43
CA THR A 215 9.99 16.89 -13.87
C THR A 215 9.43 17.79 -12.76
N VAL A 216 9.58 17.37 -11.50
CA VAL A 216 8.97 18.06 -10.36
C VAL A 216 9.96 18.86 -9.51
N LEU A 217 11.24 18.46 -9.45
CA LEU A 217 12.25 19.14 -8.67
C LEU A 217 13.05 20.13 -9.54
N PRO A 218 13.33 21.36 -9.04
CA PRO A 218 14.19 22.33 -9.72
C PRO A 218 15.57 21.76 -10.04
N GLU A 219 16.09 22.06 -11.22
CA GLU A 219 17.40 21.57 -11.69
C GLU A 219 18.54 21.89 -10.72
N GLY A 220 18.51 23.07 -10.10
CA GLY A 220 19.50 23.49 -9.10
C GLY A 220 19.59 22.59 -7.86
N LEU A 221 18.60 21.71 -7.64
CA LEU A 221 18.60 20.78 -6.52
C LEU A 221 19.04 19.35 -6.90
N TRP A 222 19.17 19.03 -8.20
CA TRP A 222 19.43 17.66 -8.62
C TRP A 222 20.76 17.09 -8.10
N SER A 223 21.80 17.91 -7.99
CA SER A 223 23.09 17.51 -7.43
C SER A 223 23.05 17.23 -5.91
N ARG A 224 21.99 17.66 -5.23
CA ARG A 224 21.79 17.52 -3.79
C ARG A 224 20.85 16.37 -3.41
N VAL A 225 20.28 15.70 -4.40
CA VAL A 225 19.37 14.56 -4.21
C VAL A 225 20.07 13.28 -4.68
N VAL A 226 20.25 12.34 -3.79
CA VAL A 226 20.77 11.01 -4.09
C VAL A 226 19.62 10.10 -4.51
N VAL A 227 19.81 9.26 -5.52
CA VAL A 227 18.82 8.27 -5.92
C VAL A 227 19.48 6.89 -6.01
N GLY A 228 18.92 5.93 -5.29
CA GLY A 228 19.25 4.51 -5.39
C GLY A 228 18.23 3.79 -6.25
N TYR A 229 18.64 3.46 -7.45
CA TYR A 229 17.84 2.79 -8.48
C TYR A 229 17.93 1.27 -8.32
N TYR A 230 16.92 0.56 -8.84
CA TYR A 230 16.89 -0.92 -8.84
C TYR A 230 17.18 -1.49 -7.43
N ASN A 231 16.47 -0.99 -6.41
CA ASN A 231 16.66 -1.36 -5.01
C ASN A 231 18.07 -1.11 -4.47
N GLY A 232 18.71 -0.02 -4.90
CA GLY A 232 20.05 0.34 -4.44
C GLY A 232 21.22 -0.38 -5.15
N ALA A 233 20.93 -1.03 -6.29
CA ALA A 233 22.00 -1.61 -7.14
C ALA A 233 22.86 -0.55 -7.82
N MET A 234 22.28 0.62 -8.11
CA MET A 234 22.96 1.74 -8.73
C MET A 234 22.60 3.02 -7.95
N ILE A 235 23.59 3.73 -7.45
CA ILE A 235 23.39 4.93 -6.62
C ILE A 235 24.16 6.09 -7.23
N GLY A 236 23.51 7.24 -7.35
CA GLY A 236 24.12 8.47 -7.86
C GLY A 236 23.27 9.69 -7.57
N ALA A 237 23.83 10.86 -7.88
CA ALA A 237 23.05 12.10 -7.80
C ALA A 237 21.95 12.12 -8.86
N LEU A 238 20.84 12.80 -8.57
CA LEU A 238 19.77 12.98 -9.55
C LEU A 238 20.25 13.74 -10.81
N SER A 239 21.31 14.53 -10.69
CA SER A 239 21.97 15.22 -11.83
C SER A 239 22.81 14.30 -12.71
N ASP A 240 23.16 13.08 -12.25
CA ASP A 240 24.01 12.16 -13.00
C ASP A 240 23.20 11.45 -14.10
N ASP A 241 23.56 11.69 -15.35
CA ASP A 241 22.93 11.04 -16.51
C ASP A 241 23.43 9.63 -16.76
N GLY A 242 24.60 9.29 -16.23
CA GLY A 242 25.20 7.96 -16.32
C GLY A 242 24.61 6.95 -15.34
N VAL A 243 23.84 7.38 -14.36
CA VAL A 243 23.23 6.52 -13.35
C VAL A 243 21.72 6.75 -13.27
N PRO A 244 20.89 5.73 -13.56
CA PRO A 244 21.25 4.40 -14.07
C PRO A 244 21.67 4.47 -15.54
N ASP A 245 22.50 3.54 -15.96
CA ASP A 245 23.02 3.46 -17.33
C ASP A 245 21.98 3.09 -18.40
N GLY A 246 20.79 2.75 -17.97
CA GLY A 246 19.65 2.43 -18.85
C GLY A 246 19.71 1.06 -19.52
N THR A 247 20.71 0.23 -19.20
CA THR A 247 20.76 -1.13 -19.74
C THR A 247 19.79 -2.03 -18.99
N ASP A 248 18.96 -2.76 -19.73
CA ASP A 248 18.04 -3.76 -19.18
C ASP A 248 18.59 -5.20 -19.33
N GLU A 249 19.86 -5.35 -19.71
CA GLU A 249 20.50 -6.67 -19.79
C GLU A 249 20.59 -7.28 -18.40
N ILE A 250 19.95 -8.44 -18.23
CA ILE A 250 19.89 -9.12 -16.95
C ILE A 250 21.29 -9.62 -16.52
N CYS A 251 21.61 -9.44 -15.26
CA CYS A 251 22.88 -9.92 -14.74
C CYS A 251 22.99 -11.46 -14.81
N PRO A 252 24.23 -12.00 -14.95
CA PRO A 252 24.43 -13.44 -15.12
C PRO A 252 23.79 -14.29 -14.04
N GLU A 253 23.79 -13.82 -12.79
CA GLU A 253 23.21 -14.49 -11.63
C GLU A 253 21.70 -14.77 -11.79
N LEU A 254 20.94 -13.85 -12.35
CA LEU A 254 19.49 -13.99 -12.53
C LEU A 254 19.08 -14.59 -13.89
N LYS A 255 20.02 -14.79 -14.81
CA LYS A 255 19.71 -15.19 -16.20
C LYS A 255 19.01 -16.54 -16.27
N GLU A 256 19.59 -17.57 -15.64
CA GLU A 256 18.99 -18.90 -15.61
C GLU A 256 17.62 -18.91 -14.93
N LEU A 257 17.47 -18.14 -13.85
CA LEU A 257 16.22 -18.00 -13.14
C LEU A 257 15.15 -17.29 -13.99
N ALA A 258 15.53 -16.25 -14.74
CA ALA A 258 14.63 -15.56 -15.65
C ALA A 258 14.12 -16.49 -16.77
N GLU A 259 14.98 -17.37 -17.29
CA GLU A 259 14.60 -18.38 -18.29
C GLU A 259 13.66 -19.44 -17.68
N ALA A 260 13.93 -19.87 -16.44
CA ALA A 260 13.09 -20.82 -15.74
C ALA A 260 11.67 -20.25 -15.51
N PHE A 261 11.57 -18.98 -15.10
CA PHE A 261 10.28 -18.29 -14.97
C PHE A 261 9.54 -18.19 -16.31
N ALA A 262 10.24 -17.83 -17.39
CA ALA A 262 9.64 -17.72 -18.72
C ALA A 262 9.10 -19.04 -19.26
N LYS A 263 9.69 -20.17 -18.84
CA LYS A 263 9.28 -21.53 -19.24
C LYS A 263 8.28 -22.18 -18.27
N SER A 264 7.92 -21.49 -17.19
CA SER A 264 7.00 -22.04 -16.18
C SER A 264 5.56 -22.02 -16.68
N ASP A 265 4.94 -23.19 -16.79
CA ASP A 265 3.52 -23.32 -17.13
C ASP A 265 2.61 -22.67 -16.11
N GLU A 266 3.02 -22.67 -14.81
CA GLU A 266 2.27 -22.04 -13.72
C GLU A 266 2.22 -20.51 -13.82
N LEU A 267 3.24 -19.89 -14.41
CA LEU A 267 3.31 -18.44 -14.64
C LEU A 267 2.77 -18.04 -16.01
N SER A 268 2.80 -18.96 -16.97
CA SER A 268 2.30 -18.72 -18.32
C SER A 268 0.83 -18.29 -18.29
N GLY A 269 0.53 -17.08 -18.74
CA GLY A 269 -0.82 -16.52 -18.74
C GLY A 269 -1.31 -15.95 -17.41
N SER A 270 -0.77 -16.35 -16.27
CA SER A 270 -1.20 -15.89 -14.93
C SER A 270 -0.37 -14.72 -14.38
N ALA A 271 0.86 -14.57 -14.82
CA ALA A 271 1.72 -13.45 -14.43
C ALA A 271 2.45 -12.85 -15.65
N LYS A 272 2.75 -11.56 -15.54
CA LYS A 272 3.64 -10.85 -16.48
C LYS A 272 5.02 -10.82 -15.87
N GLN A 273 6.01 -11.38 -16.56
CA GLN A 273 7.42 -11.27 -16.20
C GLN A 273 8.03 -10.04 -16.87
N THR A 274 8.78 -9.27 -16.11
CA THR A 274 9.61 -8.17 -16.61
C THR A 274 11.00 -8.34 -16.04
N ASN A 275 11.99 -8.49 -16.93
CA ASN A 275 13.38 -8.62 -16.55
C ASN A 275 14.06 -7.26 -16.58
N ARG A 276 14.83 -6.96 -15.55
CA ARG A 276 15.71 -5.81 -15.45
C ARG A 276 17.08 -6.29 -15.00
N ARG A 277 18.09 -5.43 -15.09
CA ARG A 277 19.48 -5.83 -14.81
C ARG A 277 19.67 -6.61 -13.53
N TYR A 278 19.10 -6.15 -12.42
CA TYR A 278 19.28 -6.73 -11.08
C TYR A 278 17.99 -7.26 -10.47
N GLN A 279 16.93 -7.38 -11.28
CA GLN A 279 15.60 -7.69 -10.76
C GLN A 279 14.75 -8.40 -11.81
N ILE A 280 14.05 -9.45 -11.39
CA ILE A 280 12.94 -10.05 -12.11
C ILE A 280 11.65 -9.65 -11.39
N THR A 281 10.75 -8.99 -12.09
CA THR A 281 9.45 -8.57 -11.55
C THR A 281 8.36 -9.48 -12.10
N LEU A 282 7.54 -10.06 -11.21
CA LEU A 282 6.38 -10.88 -11.55
C LEU A 282 5.12 -10.12 -11.14
N GLU A 283 4.35 -9.63 -12.12
CA GLU A 283 3.08 -8.94 -11.91
C GLU A 283 1.92 -9.89 -12.21
N PRO A 284 0.97 -10.13 -11.29
CA PRO A 284 -0.18 -10.98 -11.57
C PRO A 284 -1.07 -10.34 -12.65
N ARG A 285 -1.46 -11.14 -13.66
CA ARG A 285 -2.41 -10.73 -14.71
C ARG A 285 -3.86 -11.01 -14.33
N GLN A 286 -4.06 -11.93 -13.40
CA GLN A 286 -5.36 -12.37 -12.89
C GLN A 286 -5.29 -12.40 -11.38
N PHE A 287 -6.46 -12.44 -10.73
CA PHE A 287 -6.51 -12.64 -9.30
C PHE A 287 -5.80 -13.94 -8.91
N MET A 288 -4.81 -13.81 -8.08
CA MET A 288 -4.08 -14.92 -7.45
C MET A 288 -4.20 -14.80 -5.94
N ALA A 289 -4.21 -15.93 -5.23
CA ALA A 289 -4.10 -15.92 -3.78
C ALA A 289 -2.82 -15.16 -3.37
N GLU A 290 -2.89 -14.39 -2.29
CA GLU A 290 -1.89 -13.41 -1.87
C GLU A 290 -0.44 -13.93 -1.91
N ASN A 291 -0.24 -15.20 -1.51
CA ASN A 291 1.10 -15.81 -1.44
C ASN A 291 1.43 -16.71 -2.62
N ARG A 292 0.50 -16.97 -3.54
CA ARG A 292 0.71 -17.95 -4.62
C ARG A 292 1.91 -17.62 -5.50
N LEU A 293 2.04 -16.37 -5.91
CA LEU A 293 3.12 -15.93 -6.77
C LEU A 293 4.47 -15.98 -6.04
N TRP A 294 4.48 -15.65 -4.76
CA TRP A 294 5.64 -15.73 -3.88
C TRP A 294 6.11 -17.19 -3.70
N ASP A 295 5.17 -18.12 -3.49
CA ASP A 295 5.47 -19.55 -3.37
C ASP A 295 6.06 -20.11 -4.67
N ILE A 296 5.49 -19.76 -5.83
CA ILE A 296 6.01 -20.18 -7.14
C ILE A 296 7.44 -19.64 -7.34
N ALA A 297 7.68 -18.37 -7.02
CA ALA A 297 9.01 -17.78 -7.13
C ALA A 297 10.04 -18.54 -6.30
N HIS A 298 9.73 -18.87 -5.04
CA HIS A 298 10.61 -19.64 -4.17
C HIS A 298 10.85 -21.05 -4.69
N GLN A 299 9.81 -21.72 -5.19
CA GLN A 299 9.95 -23.06 -5.74
C GLN A 299 10.90 -23.09 -6.95
N LEU A 300 10.82 -22.09 -7.83
CA LEU A 300 11.69 -22.00 -9.00
C LEU A 300 13.13 -21.63 -8.60
N ILE A 301 13.32 -20.74 -7.62
CA ILE A 301 14.63 -20.42 -7.05
C ILE A 301 15.31 -21.69 -6.49
N LEU A 302 14.56 -22.52 -5.77
CA LEU A 302 15.10 -23.78 -5.23
C LEU A 302 15.46 -24.76 -6.35
N ARG A 303 14.69 -24.82 -7.42
CA ARG A 303 14.94 -25.72 -8.58
C ARG A 303 16.16 -25.29 -9.41
N THR A 304 16.36 -24.00 -9.60
CA THR A 304 17.50 -23.46 -10.37
C THR A 304 18.78 -23.36 -9.55
N GLY A 305 18.70 -23.51 -8.23
CA GLY A 305 19.87 -23.39 -7.35
C GLY A 305 20.34 -21.95 -7.10
N CYS A 306 19.61 -20.94 -7.58
CA CYS A 306 19.91 -19.51 -7.38
C CYS A 306 19.52 -19.07 -5.94
N ARG A 307 20.18 -19.67 -4.94
CA ARG A 307 19.79 -19.57 -3.53
C ARG A 307 20.02 -18.21 -2.90
N ASP A 308 20.88 -17.38 -3.48
CA ASP A 308 21.27 -16.08 -2.93
C ASP A 308 20.37 -14.95 -3.42
N ALA A 309 19.44 -15.24 -4.36
CA ALA A 309 18.44 -14.26 -4.82
C ALA A 309 17.44 -13.94 -3.70
N ILE A 310 17.16 -12.64 -3.52
CA ILE A 310 16.24 -12.13 -2.51
C ILE A 310 14.85 -12.00 -3.13
N VAL A 311 13.82 -12.55 -2.47
CA VAL A 311 12.43 -12.40 -2.89
C VAL A 311 11.75 -11.37 -1.99
N THR A 312 11.22 -10.32 -2.61
CA THR A 312 10.45 -9.28 -1.91
C THR A 312 9.08 -9.11 -2.54
N ARG A 313 8.18 -8.50 -1.81
CA ARG A 313 6.81 -8.24 -2.26
C ARG A 313 6.50 -6.75 -2.19
N SER A 314 6.06 -6.20 -3.32
CA SER A 314 5.47 -4.87 -3.39
C SER A 314 3.94 -4.93 -3.35
N SER A 315 3.27 -3.81 -3.47
CA SER A 315 1.80 -3.72 -3.52
C SER A 315 1.18 -4.41 -4.75
N HIS A 316 1.96 -4.72 -5.78
CA HIS A 316 1.46 -5.18 -7.07
C HIS A 316 2.32 -6.27 -7.73
N SER A 317 3.46 -6.61 -7.15
CA SER A 317 4.41 -7.59 -7.71
C SER A 317 5.15 -8.38 -6.66
N VAL A 318 5.70 -9.49 -7.07
CA VAL A 318 6.79 -10.19 -6.41
C VAL A 318 8.06 -9.90 -7.20
N ASP A 319 9.08 -9.42 -6.52
CA ASP A 319 10.35 -9.04 -7.11
C ASP A 319 11.44 -9.98 -6.61
N ILE A 320 12.18 -10.54 -7.56
CA ILE A 320 13.36 -11.37 -7.30
C ILE A 320 14.57 -10.52 -7.62
N ILE A 321 15.39 -10.27 -6.63
CA ILE A 321 16.50 -9.31 -6.66
C ILE A 321 17.81 -10.08 -6.55
N ALA A 322 18.83 -9.65 -7.29
CA ALA A 322 20.18 -10.21 -7.25
C ALA A 322 20.79 -10.07 -5.85
N SER A 323 21.69 -10.98 -5.52
CA SER A 323 22.44 -10.99 -4.26
C SER A 323 23.16 -9.66 -4.00
N GLY A 324 23.17 -9.21 -2.75
CA GLY A 324 23.81 -7.96 -2.34
C GLY A 324 23.11 -6.68 -2.78
N VAL A 325 22.01 -6.78 -3.51
CA VAL A 325 21.18 -5.63 -3.90
C VAL A 325 20.06 -5.44 -2.89
N THR A 326 20.08 -4.32 -2.19
CA THR A 326 19.09 -3.97 -1.18
C THR A 326 18.99 -2.45 -1.04
N LYS A 327 17.82 -1.94 -0.65
CA LYS A 327 17.62 -0.51 -0.36
C LYS A 327 18.52 -0.01 0.78
N THR A 328 19.04 -0.90 1.63
CA THR A 328 20.00 -0.53 2.67
C THR A 328 21.33 -0.02 2.11
N ASN A 329 21.67 -0.37 0.86
CA ASN A 329 22.86 0.19 0.20
C ASN A 329 22.76 1.71 0.09
N VAL A 330 21.54 2.26 -0.10
CA VAL A 330 21.31 3.71 -0.12
C VAL A 330 21.49 4.31 1.27
N VAL A 331 21.05 3.61 2.31
CA VAL A 331 21.28 4.05 3.71
C VAL A 331 22.77 4.09 4.01
N SER A 332 23.51 3.04 3.64
CA SER A 332 24.97 2.97 3.82
C SER A 332 25.70 4.09 3.06
N TYR A 333 25.28 4.35 1.82
CA TYR A 333 25.85 5.45 1.02
C TYR A 333 25.62 6.83 1.68
N VAL A 334 24.40 7.07 2.19
CA VAL A 334 24.10 8.32 2.91
C VAL A 334 24.85 8.38 4.24
N GLN A 335 25.03 7.25 4.93
CA GLN A 335 25.80 7.18 6.18
C GLN A 335 27.29 7.52 5.97
N GLU A 336 27.86 7.16 4.82
CA GLU A 336 29.24 7.57 4.46
C GLU A 336 29.35 9.08 4.25
N ILE A 337 28.29 9.75 3.74
CA ILE A 337 28.26 11.20 3.58
C ILE A 337 28.14 11.92 4.94
N CYS A 338 27.41 11.34 5.89
CA CYS A 338 27.17 11.92 7.21
C CYS A 338 27.44 10.92 8.33
N PRO A 339 28.73 10.54 8.57
CA PRO A 339 29.09 9.42 9.44
C PRO A 339 28.71 9.64 10.92
N ASP A 340 28.70 10.88 11.38
CA ASP A 340 28.42 11.22 12.79
C ASP A 340 26.94 11.45 13.10
N ARG A 341 26.04 11.23 12.13
CA ARG A 341 24.60 11.49 12.28
C ARG A 341 23.78 10.26 11.95
N GLN A 342 22.64 10.15 12.59
CA GLN A 342 21.68 9.11 12.27
C GLN A 342 20.93 9.42 10.98
N ILE A 343 20.45 8.36 10.32
CA ILE A 343 19.62 8.41 9.12
C ILE A 343 18.18 8.12 9.52
N LEU A 344 17.27 8.94 9.02
CA LEU A 344 15.83 8.67 9.06
C LEU A 344 15.43 7.94 7.78
N THR A 345 14.67 6.86 7.91
CA THR A 345 14.11 6.13 6.75
C THR A 345 12.59 6.19 6.77
N ILE A 346 11.94 6.35 5.61
CA ILE A 346 10.48 6.35 5.48
C ILE A 346 10.09 5.48 4.29
N GLY A 347 9.15 4.54 4.49
CA GLY A 347 8.66 3.63 3.46
C GLY A 347 7.27 3.10 3.79
N ASP A 348 6.64 2.33 2.87
CA ASP A 348 5.29 1.82 3.06
C ASP A 348 5.24 0.33 3.44
N ARG A 349 6.20 -0.50 3.02
CA ARG A 349 6.19 -1.96 3.12
C ARG A 349 7.19 -2.51 4.15
N GLY A 350 7.04 -2.06 5.39
CA GLY A 350 7.94 -2.46 6.48
C GLY A 350 7.71 -3.86 7.05
N ARG A 351 6.64 -4.57 6.65
CA ARG A 351 6.36 -5.94 7.09
C ARG A 351 6.99 -6.96 6.14
N TRP A 352 7.74 -7.96 6.68
CA TRP A 352 8.26 -9.07 5.89
C TRP A 352 7.16 -9.82 5.11
N PRO A 353 7.36 -10.12 3.80
CA PRO A 353 8.51 -9.87 2.94
C PRO A 353 8.41 -8.58 2.09
N GLY A 354 7.93 -7.49 2.65
CA GLY A 354 7.82 -6.19 2.00
C GLY A 354 9.18 -5.67 1.53
N ASN A 355 9.18 -4.96 0.40
CA ASN A 355 10.40 -4.43 -0.23
C ASN A 355 11.08 -3.29 0.55
N ASP A 356 10.42 -2.74 1.59
CA ASP A 356 11.01 -1.76 2.51
C ASP A 356 11.37 -2.35 3.87
N TYR A 357 11.21 -3.67 4.04
CA TYR A 357 11.51 -4.31 5.32
C TYR A 357 12.93 -3.98 5.77
N ASP A 358 13.93 -4.21 4.92
CA ASP A 358 15.33 -3.95 5.25
C ASP A 358 15.59 -2.45 5.41
N LEU A 359 15.04 -1.59 4.54
CA LEU A 359 15.16 -0.14 4.61
C LEU A 359 14.71 0.40 5.96
N LEU A 360 13.54 -0.02 6.42
CA LEU A 360 12.92 0.50 7.65
C LEU A 360 13.49 -0.12 8.94
N ASN A 361 14.28 -1.20 8.80
CA ASN A 361 14.97 -1.84 9.93
C ASN A 361 16.49 -1.54 9.98
N ALA A 362 17.05 -0.91 8.94
CA ALA A 362 18.48 -0.58 8.90
C ALA A 362 18.84 0.66 9.71
N ALA A 363 17.88 1.54 9.98
CA ALA A 363 18.07 2.82 10.66
C ALA A 363 16.84 3.18 11.47
N MET A 364 16.68 4.46 11.88
CA MET A 364 15.44 4.91 12.51
C MET A 364 14.32 5.00 11.46
N GLY A 365 13.46 3.97 11.42
CA GLY A 365 12.46 3.78 10.40
C GLY A 365 11.06 4.25 10.82
N LEU A 366 10.41 5.03 9.96
CA LEU A 366 8.99 5.37 10.03
C LEU A 366 8.25 4.73 8.86
N SER A 367 7.27 3.90 9.15
CA SER A 367 6.38 3.40 8.11
C SER A 367 5.19 4.33 7.90
N VAL A 368 4.72 4.39 6.65
CA VAL A 368 3.48 5.08 6.30
C VAL A 368 2.31 4.11 6.08
N ASP A 369 2.57 2.80 6.11
CA ASP A 369 1.54 1.76 6.01
C ASP A 369 1.90 0.53 6.86
N GLU A 370 2.54 -0.49 6.29
CA GLU A 370 2.87 -1.75 6.98
C GLU A 370 4.13 -1.62 7.85
N VAL A 371 4.13 -2.30 9.00
CA VAL A 371 5.22 -2.25 9.98
C VAL A 371 5.80 -3.63 10.26
N SER A 372 7.08 -3.69 10.61
CA SER A 372 7.69 -4.89 11.18
C SER A 372 7.25 -5.09 12.63
N VAL A 373 7.50 -6.28 13.17
CA VAL A 373 7.26 -6.58 14.59
C VAL A 373 8.42 -6.15 15.51
N ASP A 374 9.44 -5.49 14.97
CA ASP A 374 10.58 -5.01 15.74
C ASP A 374 10.18 -3.84 16.65
N PRO A 375 10.31 -3.95 18.00
CA PRO A 375 9.92 -2.88 18.91
C PRO A 375 10.79 -1.63 18.81
N VAL A 376 11.99 -1.72 18.22
CA VAL A 376 12.99 -0.64 18.24
C VAL A 376 12.80 0.35 17.09
N THR A 377 12.30 -0.11 15.93
CA THR A 377 12.22 0.69 14.71
C THR A 377 10.98 0.37 13.88
N CYS A 378 10.83 0.97 12.70
CA CYS A 378 9.73 0.70 11.76
C CYS A 378 8.34 0.90 12.39
N TRP A 379 8.13 2.01 13.08
CA TRP A 379 6.83 2.38 13.63
C TRP A 379 5.99 3.18 12.62
N ASN A 380 4.68 3.02 12.69
CA ASN A 380 3.72 3.87 12.01
C ASN A 380 2.96 4.72 13.04
N LEU A 381 3.35 5.99 13.13
CA LEU A 381 2.83 6.97 14.09
C LEU A 381 1.67 7.81 13.53
N ALA A 382 1.10 7.41 12.40
CA ALA A 382 -0.02 8.10 11.77
C ALA A 382 -1.29 8.05 12.65
N GLU A 383 -2.09 9.08 12.56
CA GLU A 383 -3.44 9.09 13.16
C GLU A 383 -4.26 7.88 12.66
N PRO A 384 -5.18 7.35 13.46
CA PRO A 384 -6.09 6.30 13.01
C PRO A 384 -6.78 6.66 11.68
N GLY A 385 -6.76 5.72 10.73
CA GLY A 385 -7.36 5.90 9.40
C GLY A 385 -6.48 6.61 8.37
N GLN A 386 -5.28 7.09 8.72
CA GLN A 386 -4.32 7.67 7.77
C GLN A 386 -3.30 6.64 7.30
N ARG A 387 -2.96 6.67 6.00
CA ARG A 387 -1.96 5.80 5.34
C ARG A 387 -1.31 6.47 4.15
N GLY A 388 -0.14 5.93 3.74
CA GLY A 388 0.55 6.29 2.50
C GLY A 388 0.94 7.76 2.43
N ILE A 389 0.79 8.37 1.26
CA ILE A 389 1.28 9.73 0.95
C ILE A 389 0.84 10.80 1.95
N ALA A 390 -0.40 10.71 2.47
CA ALA A 390 -0.88 11.68 3.45
C ALA A 390 -0.06 11.62 4.74
N VAL A 391 0.40 10.43 5.13
CA VAL A 391 1.28 10.23 6.28
C VAL A 391 2.69 10.70 5.97
N THR A 392 3.20 10.41 4.76
CA THR A 392 4.49 10.94 4.30
C THR A 392 4.49 12.46 4.39
N GLN A 393 3.47 13.12 3.85
CA GLN A 393 3.34 14.57 3.91
C GLN A 393 3.36 15.09 5.36
N ASN A 394 2.65 14.44 6.27
CA ASN A 394 2.63 14.83 7.67
C ASN A 394 4.01 14.67 8.33
N TYR A 395 4.74 13.59 8.04
CA TYR A 395 6.08 13.38 8.57
C TYR A 395 7.07 14.41 8.01
N LEU A 396 7.08 14.64 6.70
CA LEU A 396 7.97 15.61 6.08
C LEU A 396 7.67 17.03 6.54
N ALA A 397 6.40 17.41 6.60
CA ALA A 397 5.98 18.73 7.08
C ALA A 397 6.31 18.95 8.57
N ALA A 398 6.49 17.90 9.35
CA ALA A 398 6.87 17.98 10.77
C ALA A 398 8.38 18.11 10.97
N LEU A 399 9.20 17.85 9.94
CA LEU A 399 10.63 18.06 9.99
C LEU A 399 10.99 19.56 9.88
N GLU A 400 11.97 19.98 10.64
CA GLU A 400 12.59 21.32 10.55
C GLU A 400 14.08 21.19 10.30
N ALA A 401 14.61 22.06 9.46
CA ALA A 401 16.04 22.17 9.25
C ALA A 401 16.69 22.82 10.49
N VAL A 402 17.76 22.20 10.97
CA VAL A 402 18.58 22.67 12.08
C VAL A 402 20.06 22.64 11.67
N ASP A 403 20.92 23.20 12.51
CA ASP A 403 22.35 23.07 12.26
C ASP A 403 22.78 21.61 12.29
N GLY A 404 23.39 21.18 11.19
CA GLY A 404 23.85 19.79 10.98
C GLY A 404 22.79 18.76 10.63
N GLY A 405 21.57 19.16 10.17
CA GLY A 405 20.60 18.18 9.68
C GLY A 405 19.14 18.58 9.80
N LEU A 406 18.31 17.56 10.08
CA LEU A 406 16.86 17.65 10.26
C LEU A 406 16.47 17.18 11.65
N ARG A 407 15.43 17.75 12.21
CA ARG A 407 14.81 17.31 13.46
C ARG A 407 13.29 17.40 13.38
N PHE A 408 12.56 16.50 14.05
CA PHE A 408 11.13 16.68 14.25
C PHE A 408 10.83 17.84 15.20
N ARG A 409 9.88 18.68 14.84
CA ARG A 409 9.40 19.77 15.72
C ARG A 409 8.90 19.19 17.04
N LYS A 410 9.23 19.86 18.16
CA LYS A 410 8.81 19.43 19.49
C LYS A 410 7.29 19.26 19.56
N GLY A 411 6.87 18.09 20.02
CA GLY A 411 5.47 17.79 20.23
C GLY A 411 4.73 17.25 19.00
N THR A 412 5.43 16.93 17.92
CA THR A 412 4.83 16.29 16.73
C THR A 412 4.14 14.97 17.06
N PHE A 413 4.76 14.13 17.88
CA PHE A 413 4.29 12.80 18.25
C PHE A 413 3.89 12.71 19.75
N ARG A 414 3.33 13.76 20.30
CA ARG A 414 2.91 13.80 21.71
C ARG A 414 1.50 13.32 21.91
#